data_9c189048ddb8bdfeac17b499301e4e9e
#
_entry.id   9c189048ddb8bdfeac17b499301e4e9e
#
_cell.length_a   1.000
_cell.length_b   1.000
_cell.length_c   1.000
_cell.angle_alpha   90.00
_cell.angle_beta   90.00
_cell.angle_gamma   90.00
#
_symmetry.space_group_name_H-M   'P 1'
#
loop_
_entity.id
_entity.type
_entity.pdbx_description
1 polymer ?
#
loop_
_entity_poly.entity_id
_entity_poly.type
_entity_poly.pdbx_seq_one_letter_code
_entity_poly.pdbx_strand_id
1 'polypeptide(L)'
;MAPIGFCNSRKFLFMVIDQKILDDLTGLAKTNSRLRQAMDLRNSPEDGSQRLLNAMEPGTVMPIHRHHGSSETVVILRGRIRWIFYDENGNETESVVLDANGEYRMLCAERDRWHSLECLEGGTVIFECKNGAYHPLEADEVMEG
;
A
#
# COMPACT_ATOMS: atom_id res chain seq x y z
N MET A 1 -4.51 4.10 -13.90
CA MET A 1 -3.14 4.51 -13.49
C MET A 1 -2.22 4.26 -14.67
N ALA A 2 -1.57 5.31 -15.18
CA ALA A 2 -0.60 5.13 -16.26
C ALA A 2 0.61 4.35 -15.71
N PRO A 3 1.15 3.39 -16.46
CA PRO A 3 2.36 2.70 -16.01
C PRO A 3 3.50 3.71 -15.94
N ILE A 4 4.13 3.81 -14.77
CA ILE A 4 5.33 4.60 -14.60
C ILE A 4 6.44 3.83 -15.31
N GLY A 5 6.88 4.36 -16.45
CA GLY A 5 7.98 3.76 -17.21
C GLY A 5 9.30 3.97 -16.48
N PHE A 6 9.63 3.06 -15.58
CA PHE A 6 10.98 3.01 -15.03
C PHE A 6 11.91 2.41 -16.08
N CYS A 7 12.87 3.19 -16.52
CA CYS A 7 13.94 2.71 -17.39
C CYS A 7 14.82 1.75 -16.59
N ASN A 8 14.49 0.48 -16.66
CA ASN A 8 15.32 -0.55 -16.08
C ASN A 8 16.40 -0.91 -17.10
N SER A 9 17.67 -0.58 -16.83
CA SER A 9 18.79 -1.11 -17.57
C SER A 9 18.82 -2.62 -17.30
N ARG A 10 18.25 -3.40 -18.24
CA ARG A 10 17.97 -4.82 -18.06
C ARG A 10 19.26 -5.65 -17.92
N LYS A 11 19.68 -5.86 -16.67
CA LYS A 11 20.59 -6.95 -16.31
C LYS A 11 19.91 -8.33 -16.38
N PHE A 12 18.57 -8.35 -16.32
CA PHE A 12 17.77 -9.57 -16.15
C PHE A 12 16.65 -9.63 -17.21
N LEU A 13 16.22 -10.84 -17.56
CA LEU A 13 15.07 -11.08 -18.43
C LEU A 13 13.73 -10.90 -17.70
N PHE A 14 13.75 -10.49 -16.43
CA PHE A 14 12.61 -10.27 -15.55
C PHE A 14 12.81 -8.96 -14.78
N MET A 15 11.73 -8.42 -14.24
CA MET A 15 11.79 -7.21 -13.42
C MET A 15 12.36 -7.53 -12.05
N VAL A 16 13.30 -6.71 -11.60
CA VAL A 16 13.81 -6.71 -10.23
C VAL A 16 13.51 -5.36 -9.60
N ILE A 17 12.93 -5.38 -8.42
CA ILE A 17 12.70 -4.16 -7.63
C ILE A 17 13.96 -3.92 -6.80
N ASP A 18 14.70 -2.90 -7.15
CA ASP A 18 15.96 -2.52 -6.51
C ASP A 18 15.82 -1.20 -5.73
N GLN A 19 16.88 -0.80 -5.07
CA GLN A 19 16.93 0.45 -4.30
C GLN A 19 16.59 1.67 -5.15
N LYS A 20 17.03 1.71 -6.40
CA LYS A 20 16.74 2.84 -7.29
C LYS A 20 15.25 2.98 -7.58
N ILE A 21 14.56 1.88 -7.80
CA ILE A 21 13.09 1.91 -8.02
C ILE A 21 12.38 2.44 -6.78
N LEU A 22 12.78 2.00 -5.59
CA LEU A 22 12.21 2.50 -4.33
C LEU A 22 12.46 4.00 -4.15
N ASP A 23 13.66 4.48 -4.50
CA ASP A 23 14.03 5.89 -4.41
C ASP A 23 13.26 6.74 -5.43
N ASP A 24 13.13 6.28 -6.67
CA ASP A 24 12.38 6.98 -7.71
C ASP A 24 10.89 7.09 -7.34
N LEU A 25 10.31 6.02 -6.83
CA LEU A 25 8.93 5.99 -6.40
C LEU A 25 8.70 6.93 -5.20
N THR A 26 9.63 6.95 -4.25
CA THR A 26 9.63 7.88 -3.12
C THR A 26 9.71 9.34 -3.58
N GLY A 27 10.56 9.63 -4.56
CA GLY A 27 10.65 10.97 -5.16
C GLY A 27 9.30 11.44 -5.72
N LEU A 28 8.57 10.56 -6.39
CA LEU A 28 7.23 10.85 -6.90
C LEU A 28 6.21 11.03 -5.77
N ALA A 29 6.28 10.23 -4.71
CA ALA A 29 5.41 10.38 -3.55
C ALA A 29 5.57 11.75 -2.88
N LYS A 30 6.80 12.22 -2.74
CA LYS A 30 7.11 13.53 -2.14
C LYS A 30 6.50 14.71 -2.88
N THR A 31 6.35 14.61 -4.19
CA THR A 31 5.78 15.67 -5.04
C THR A 31 4.31 15.47 -5.38
N ASN A 32 3.73 14.33 -4.96
CA ASN A 32 2.31 14.06 -5.13
C ASN A 32 1.51 14.80 -4.05
N SER A 33 0.39 15.41 -4.43
CA SER A 33 -0.47 16.15 -3.49
C SER A 33 -1.02 15.28 -2.36
N ARG A 34 -1.13 13.96 -2.57
CA ARG A 34 -1.56 12.99 -1.55
C ARG A 34 -0.40 12.39 -0.76
N LEU A 35 0.85 12.76 -1.04
CA LEU A 35 2.07 12.25 -0.41
C LEU A 35 2.18 10.72 -0.48
N ARG A 36 1.70 10.15 -1.58
CA ARG A 36 1.87 8.73 -1.89
C ARG A 36 1.89 8.50 -3.39
N GLN A 37 2.53 7.41 -3.82
CA GLN A 37 2.63 7.01 -5.21
C GLN A 37 2.67 5.49 -5.30
N ALA A 38 1.74 4.92 -6.05
CA ALA A 38 1.70 3.48 -6.30
C ALA A 38 2.41 3.12 -7.60
N MET A 39 2.98 1.92 -7.63
CA MET A 39 3.46 1.25 -8.84
C MET A 39 2.71 -0.06 -8.99
N ASP A 40 1.91 -0.15 -10.05
CA ASP A 40 1.07 -1.31 -10.34
C ASP A 40 1.91 -2.44 -10.96
N LEU A 41 1.83 -3.62 -10.38
CA LEU A 41 2.54 -4.81 -10.84
C LEU A 41 1.60 -5.84 -11.48
N ARG A 42 0.31 -5.51 -11.62
CA ARG A 42 -0.66 -6.40 -12.28
C ARG A 42 -0.29 -6.65 -13.74
N ASN A 43 -0.67 -7.83 -14.25
CA ASN A 43 -0.47 -8.16 -15.66
C ASN A 43 -1.47 -7.41 -16.57
N SER A 44 -2.65 -7.10 -16.06
CA SER A 44 -3.71 -6.37 -16.76
C SER A 44 -4.67 -5.74 -15.77
N PRO A 45 -5.55 -4.82 -16.20
CA PRO A 45 -6.61 -4.27 -15.36
C PRO A 45 -7.56 -5.32 -14.77
N GLU A 46 -7.74 -6.46 -15.47
CA GLU A 46 -8.62 -7.56 -15.08
C GLU A 46 -7.89 -8.63 -14.24
N ASP A 47 -6.62 -8.42 -13.93
CA ASP A 47 -5.83 -9.39 -13.17
C ASP A 47 -6.46 -9.63 -11.79
N GLY A 48 -6.82 -10.87 -11.52
CA GLY A 48 -7.39 -11.30 -10.24
C GLY A 48 -6.38 -11.38 -9.09
N SER A 49 -5.13 -11.04 -9.35
CA SER A 49 -4.05 -10.97 -8.37
C SER A 49 -3.52 -9.54 -8.28
N GLN A 50 -4.13 -8.73 -7.42
CA GLN A 50 -3.67 -7.36 -7.22
C GLN A 50 -2.34 -7.34 -6.49
N ARG A 51 -1.37 -6.64 -7.08
CA ARG A 51 -0.01 -6.50 -6.55
C ARG A 51 0.48 -5.11 -6.86
N LEU A 52 0.88 -4.38 -5.83
CA LEU A 52 1.44 -3.04 -6.04
C LEU A 52 2.47 -2.68 -4.99
N LEU A 53 3.39 -1.81 -5.38
CA LEU A 53 4.21 -1.05 -4.45
C LEU A 53 3.51 0.26 -4.15
N ASN A 54 3.60 0.72 -2.91
CA ASN A 54 3.06 2.02 -2.53
C ASN A 54 4.11 2.76 -1.70
N ALA A 55 4.68 3.79 -2.29
CA ALA A 55 5.57 4.71 -1.59
C ALA A 55 4.73 5.79 -0.91
N MET A 56 5.08 6.13 0.32
CA MET A 56 4.33 7.12 1.09
C MET A 56 5.24 7.92 2.01
N GLU A 57 4.79 9.13 2.29
CA GLU A 57 5.49 10.06 3.16
C GLU A 57 4.63 10.40 4.38
N PRO A 58 5.23 10.80 5.50
CA PRO A 58 4.47 11.31 6.65
C PRO A 58 3.55 12.46 6.23
N GLY A 59 2.33 12.43 6.72
CA GLY A 59 1.29 13.38 6.34
C GLY A 59 0.33 12.86 5.28
N THR A 60 0.63 11.74 4.60
CA THR A 60 -0.37 11.10 3.72
C THR A 60 -1.60 10.69 4.53
N VAL A 61 -2.77 10.96 3.98
CA VAL A 61 -4.06 10.63 4.62
C VAL A 61 -4.69 9.45 3.91
N MET A 62 -4.90 8.37 4.65
CA MET A 62 -5.60 7.19 4.16
C MET A 62 -6.96 7.14 4.84
N PRO A 63 -8.08 7.12 4.09
CA PRO A 63 -9.40 7.00 4.70
C PRO A 63 -9.54 5.66 5.43
N ILE A 64 -10.42 5.63 6.45
CA ILE A 64 -10.85 4.36 7.05
C ILE A 64 -11.71 3.65 6.02
N HIS A 65 -11.30 2.45 5.62
CA HIS A 65 -11.97 1.70 4.57
C HIS A 65 -11.88 0.19 4.81
N ARG A 66 -12.64 -0.55 4.03
CA ARG A 66 -12.62 -2.02 4.02
C ARG A 66 -12.77 -2.52 2.58
N HIS A 67 -12.50 -3.80 2.39
CA HIS A 67 -12.66 -4.48 1.11
C HIS A 67 -13.59 -5.67 1.29
N HIS A 68 -14.77 -5.63 0.66
CA HIS A 68 -15.78 -6.68 0.83
C HIS A 68 -15.37 -8.03 0.24
N GLY A 69 -14.63 -8.03 -0.84
CA GLY A 69 -14.28 -9.26 -1.54
C GLY A 69 -12.83 -9.71 -1.36
N SER A 70 -12.02 -8.96 -0.62
CA SER A 70 -10.58 -9.17 -0.61
C SER A 70 -9.99 -9.17 0.78
N SER A 71 -9.19 -10.17 1.07
CA SER A 71 -8.17 -10.09 2.10
C SER A 71 -6.95 -9.35 1.55
N GLU A 72 -6.12 -8.85 2.44
CA GLU A 72 -4.97 -8.04 2.07
C GLU A 72 -3.72 -8.51 2.80
N THR A 73 -2.62 -8.65 2.07
CA THR A 73 -1.30 -8.92 2.63
C THR A 73 -0.42 -7.71 2.37
N VAL A 74 0.22 -7.22 3.43
CA VAL A 74 1.08 -6.04 3.37
C VAL A 74 2.45 -6.37 3.92
N VAL A 75 3.49 -6.06 3.16
CA VAL A 75 4.89 -6.26 3.54
C VAL A 75 5.58 -4.90 3.56
N ILE A 76 6.26 -4.58 4.65
CA ILE A 76 7.09 -3.38 4.72
C ILE A 76 8.45 -3.65 4.06
N LEU A 77 8.74 -2.95 2.96
CA LEU A 77 10.01 -3.07 2.25
C LEU A 77 11.05 -2.07 2.78
N ARG A 78 10.60 -0.87 3.15
CA ARG A 78 11.45 0.19 3.67
C ARG A 78 10.62 1.12 4.55
N GLY A 79 11.22 1.65 5.62
CA GLY A 79 10.57 2.60 6.51
C GLY A 79 9.64 1.95 7.53
N ARG A 80 8.60 2.68 7.95
CA ARG A 80 7.67 2.26 8.99
C ARG A 80 6.28 2.78 8.73
N ILE A 81 5.29 1.94 9.01
CA ILE A 81 3.87 2.31 9.05
C ILE A 81 3.23 1.84 10.35
N ARG A 82 2.17 2.51 10.76
CA ARG A 82 1.25 2.01 11.77
C ARG A 82 -0.03 1.59 11.04
N TRP A 83 -0.38 0.32 11.12
CA TRP A 83 -1.64 -0.21 10.59
C TRP A 83 -2.65 -0.23 11.71
N ILE A 84 -3.87 0.26 11.44
CA ILE A 84 -4.88 0.50 12.47
C ILE A 84 -6.18 -0.16 12.04
N PHE A 85 -6.78 -0.93 12.94
CA PHE A 85 -8.11 -1.49 12.77
C PHE A 85 -9.14 -0.69 13.57
N TYR A 86 -10.35 -0.64 13.04
CA TYR A 86 -11.45 0.14 13.61
C TYR A 86 -12.71 -0.72 13.74
N ASP A 87 -13.59 -0.33 14.67
CA ASP A 87 -14.94 -0.86 14.77
C ASP A 87 -15.91 -0.15 13.80
N GLU A 88 -17.17 -0.56 13.80
CA GLU A 88 -18.21 0.02 12.94
C GLU A 88 -18.50 1.50 13.24
N ASN A 89 -18.06 2.01 14.37
CA ASN A 89 -18.24 3.41 14.78
C ASN A 89 -17.01 4.27 14.52
N GLY A 90 -15.95 3.69 13.94
CA GLY A 90 -14.71 4.40 13.68
C GLY A 90 -13.78 4.54 14.88
N ASN A 91 -14.00 3.74 15.93
CA ASN A 91 -13.09 3.69 17.08
C ASN A 91 -11.96 2.70 16.81
N GLU A 92 -10.75 3.08 17.13
CA GLU A 92 -9.58 2.20 17.04
C GLU A 92 -9.74 1.01 17.99
N THR A 93 -9.57 -0.20 17.48
CA THR A 93 -9.65 -1.44 18.25
C THR A 93 -8.29 -2.04 18.49
N GLU A 94 -7.40 -2.02 17.51
CA GLU A 94 -6.04 -2.52 17.61
C GLU A 94 -5.16 -1.89 16.54
N SER A 95 -3.84 -1.92 16.77
CA SER A 95 -2.89 -1.45 15.78
C SER A 95 -1.56 -2.20 15.91
N VAL A 96 -0.78 -2.14 14.83
CA VAL A 96 0.56 -2.71 14.78
C VAL A 96 1.47 -1.81 13.96
N VAL A 97 2.72 -1.68 14.40
CA VAL A 97 3.76 -1.00 13.62
C VAL A 97 4.53 -2.04 12.82
N LEU A 98 4.53 -1.89 11.50
CA LEU A 98 5.43 -2.62 10.61
C LEU A 98 6.68 -1.76 10.39
N ASP A 99 7.83 -2.35 10.62
CA ASP A 99 9.12 -1.67 10.53
C ASP A 99 10.10 -2.55 9.75
N ALA A 100 10.67 -2.02 8.67
CA ALA A 100 11.62 -2.76 7.84
C ALA A 100 12.88 -3.22 8.61
N ASN A 101 13.18 -2.57 9.73
CA ASN A 101 14.30 -2.91 10.61
C ASN A 101 13.85 -3.40 11.99
N GLY A 102 12.55 -3.60 12.18
CA GLY A 102 11.96 -3.99 13.46
C GLY A 102 11.54 -5.46 13.51
N GLU A 103 10.69 -5.75 14.49
CA GLU A 103 10.19 -7.11 14.74
C GLU A 103 9.12 -7.53 13.75
N TYR A 104 8.14 -6.67 13.49
CA TYR A 104 6.99 -6.97 12.64
C TYR A 104 7.23 -6.48 11.21
N ARG A 105 7.19 -7.39 10.25
CA ARG A 105 7.57 -7.14 8.85
C ARG A 105 6.41 -7.19 7.87
N MET A 106 5.35 -7.90 8.22
CA MET A 106 4.18 -8.05 7.36
C MET A 106 2.94 -8.35 8.18
N LEU A 107 1.79 -8.15 7.58
CA LEU A 107 0.50 -8.53 8.14
C LEU A 107 -0.43 -9.09 7.07
N CYS A 108 -1.39 -9.87 7.52
CA CYS A 108 -2.52 -10.32 6.70
C CYS A 108 -3.80 -9.81 7.35
N ALA A 109 -4.56 -9.00 6.62
CA ALA A 109 -5.83 -8.47 7.05
C ALA A 109 -6.97 -9.24 6.39
N GLU A 110 -7.93 -9.71 7.17
CA GLU A 110 -9.11 -10.37 6.66
C GLU A 110 -9.98 -9.37 5.89
N ARG A 111 -10.79 -9.90 4.96
CA ARG A 111 -11.80 -9.09 4.27
C ARG A 111 -12.78 -8.46 5.26
N ASP A 112 -13.41 -7.41 4.85
CA ASP A 112 -14.46 -6.67 5.58
C ASP A 112 -14.02 -5.98 6.87
N ARG A 113 -12.74 -5.99 7.22
CA ARG A 113 -12.25 -5.28 8.39
C ARG A 113 -11.94 -3.81 8.08
N TRP A 114 -12.53 -2.92 8.84
CA TRP A 114 -12.22 -1.49 8.77
C TRP A 114 -10.78 -1.23 9.18
N HIS A 115 -10.04 -0.54 8.32
CA HIS A 115 -8.64 -0.24 8.58
C HIS A 115 -8.20 1.06 7.92
N SER A 116 -7.07 1.56 8.38
CA SER A 116 -6.30 2.64 7.79
C SER A 116 -4.83 2.42 8.12
N LEU A 117 -3.98 3.26 7.60
CA LEU A 117 -2.57 3.27 7.95
C LEU A 117 -2.05 4.69 8.11
N GLU A 118 -0.99 4.82 8.88
CA GLU A 118 -0.25 6.04 9.09
C GLU A 118 1.21 5.81 8.70
N CYS A 119 1.76 6.69 7.88
CA CYS A 119 3.18 6.64 7.52
C CYS A 119 4.00 7.31 8.63
N LEU A 120 4.92 6.56 9.24
CA LEU A 120 5.72 7.04 10.37
C LEU A 120 7.11 7.53 9.97
N GLU A 121 7.58 7.24 8.77
CA GLU A 121 8.94 7.55 8.33
C GLU A 121 8.96 7.93 6.86
N GLY A 122 9.75 8.94 6.51
CA GLY A 122 9.97 9.31 5.12
C GLY A 122 10.70 8.21 4.35
N GLY A 123 10.38 8.07 3.07
CA GLY A 123 10.94 7.03 2.22
C GLY A 123 10.32 5.65 2.43
N THR A 124 9.20 5.57 3.11
CA THR A 124 8.47 4.31 3.35
C THR A 124 7.93 3.75 2.03
N VAL A 125 8.13 2.45 1.84
CA VAL A 125 7.54 1.69 0.73
C VAL A 125 6.98 0.38 1.26
N ILE A 126 5.72 0.10 0.94
CA ILE A 126 5.06 -1.16 1.23
C ILE A 126 4.74 -1.90 -0.06
N PHE A 127 4.66 -3.23 0.04
CA PHE A 127 4.14 -4.10 -1.00
C PHE A 127 2.78 -4.63 -0.54
N GLU A 128 1.76 -4.43 -1.36
CA GLU A 128 0.38 -4.83 -1.07
C GLU A 128 -0.10 -5.87 -2.08
N CYS A 129 -0.74 -6.92 -1.57
CA CYS A 129 -1.42 -7.94 -2.37
C CYS A 129 -2.87 -8.04 -1.93
N LYS A 130 -3.78 -8.12 -2.91
CA LYS A 130 -5.20 -8.39 -2.68
C LYS A 130 -5.69 -9.40 -3.71
N ASN A 131 -6.56 -10.29 -3.30
CA ASN A 131 -7.23 -11.21 -4.22
C ASN A 131 -8.41 -10.53 -4.92
N GLY A 132 -8.74 -11.02 -6.11
CA GLY A 132 -9.79 -10.43 -6.95
C GLY A 132 -9.31 -9.26 -7.81
N ALA A 133 -10.04 -8.97 -8.87
CA ALA A 133 -9.74 -7.84 -9.73
C ALA A 133 -10.01 -6.51 -9.01
N TYR A 134 -9.21 -5.50 -9.35
CA TYR A 134 -9.37 -4.17 -8.77
C TYR A 134 -10.72 -3.55 -9.18
N HIS A 135 -11.38 -2.95 -8.21
CA HIS A 135 -12.46 -2.00 -8.43
C HIS A 135 -12.29 -0.82 -7.45
N PRO A 136 -12.76 0.38 -7.79
CA PRO A 136 -12.79 1.49 -6.84
C PRO A 136 -13.59 1.14 -5.59
N LEU A 137 -13.25 1.74 -4.45
CA LEU A 137 -14.01 1.57 -3.22
C LEU A 137 -15.46 2.00 -3.43
N GLU A 138 -16.38 1.15 -2.99
CA GLU A 138 -17.82 1.47 -2.96
C GLU A 138 -18.15 2.35 -1.76
N ALA A 139 -19.34 2.97 -1.77
CA ALA A 139 -19.75 3.90 -0.72
C ALA A 139 -19.77 3.27 0.68
N ASP A 140 -20.14 1.99 0.76
CA ASP A 140 -20.18 1.23 2.03
C ASP A 140 -18.83 0.59 2.41
N GLU A 141 -17.81 0.81 1.59
CA GLU A 141 -16.43 0.41 1.87
C GLU A 141 -15.58 1.55 2.42
N VAL A 142 -16.12 2.74 2.61
CA VAL A 142 -15.42 3.91 3.15
C VAL A 142 -16.23 4.52 4.28
N MET A 143 -15.58 4.83 5.40
CA MET A 143 -16.19 5.65 6.44
C MET A 143 -16.08 7.12 6.05
N GLU A 144 -17.21 7.82 6.06
CA GLU A 144 -17.22 9.26 5.95
C GLU A 144 -16.75 9.88 7.28
N GLY A 145 -15.71 10.71 7.17
CA GLY A 145 -15.19 11.46 8.32
C GLY A 145 -15.84 12.80 8.46
#